data_64b55ab22d3a8b50efe9792ffd415445
#
_entry.id   64b55ab22d3a8b50efe9792ffd415445
#
_cell.length_a   1.000
_cell.length_b   1.000
_cell.length_c   1.000
_cell.angle_alpha   90.00
_cell.angle_beta   90.00
_cell.angle_gamma   90.00
#
_symmetry.space_group_name_H-M   'P 1'
#
loop_
_entity.id
_entity.type
_entity.pdbx_description
1 polymer ?
#
loop_
_entity_poly.entity_id
_entity_poly.type
_entity_poly.pdbx_seq_one_letter_code
_entity_poly.pdbx_strand_id
1 'polypeptide(L)'
;MTTDQAVREQVLYLLDGGGAHLTFDKAVAGLPVKLRGKRPRGLPHSPWKLLEHMRICQWDILEFSRDAKHQSPEFPEGYWPKGDAPPSPQAWTKCIAAFRADLQAMRDLVANPSTDLYAKIPHGSGQTILREALLVADHNAYHLGQLVVVRRLLGAWKD
;
A
#
# COMPACT_ATOMS: atom_id res chain seq x y z
N MET A 1 13.99 26.67 4.82
CA MET A 1 13.53 25.39 4.25
C MET A 1 13.99 25.32 2.81
N THR A 2 14.75 24.30 2.43
CA THR A 2 15.19 24.10 1.05
C THR A 2 14.05 23.49 0.22
N THR A 3 14.14 23.57 -1.12
CA THR A 3 13.18 22.92 -2.02
C THR A 3 13.07 21.41 -1.77
N ASP A 4 14.21 20.74 -1.53
CA ASP A 4 14.25 19.33 -1.21
C ASP A 4 13.47 19.00 0.10
N GLN A 5 13.69 19.78 1.16
CA GLN A 5 12.92 19.61 2.41
C GLN A 5 11.43 19.79 2.19
N ALA A 6 11.02 20.80 1.42
CA ALA A 6 9.61 21.02 1.11
C ALA A 6 8.99 19.83 0.34
N VAL A 7 9.72 19.28 -0.64
CA VAL A 7 9.26 18.10 -1.39
C VAL A 7 9.11 16.88 -0.47
N ARG A 8 10.10 16.60 0.39
CA ARG A 8 10.04 15.49 1.35
C ARG A 8 8.82 15.60 2.27
N GLU A 9 8.55 16.78 2.82
CA GLU A 9 7.38 17.02 3.68
C GLU A 9 6.07 16.70 2.96
N GLN A 10 5.92 17.12 1.69
CA GLN A 10 4.71 16.84 0.92
C GLN A 10 4.57 15.35 0.59
N VAL A 11 5.66 14.66 0.26
CA VAL A 11 5.64 13.21 0.01
C VAL A 11 5.29 12.44 1.28
N LEU A 12 5.88 12.80 2.41
CA LEU A 12 5.56 12.18 3.71
C LEU A 12 4.09 12.41 4.09
N TYR A 13 3.56 13.63 3.86
CA TYR A 13 2.14 13.92 4.06
C TYR A 13 1.22 13.01 3.22
N LEU A 14 1.57 12.76 1.96
CA LEU A 14 0.80 11.86 1.09
C LEU A 14 0.91 10.39 1.54
N LEU A 15 2.10 9.93 1.94
CA LEU A 15 2.30 8.57 2.46
C LEU A 15 1.53 8.32 3.76
N ASP A 16 1.36 9.32 4.61
CA ASP A 16 0.53 9.24 5.82
C ASP A 16 -0.95 8.99 5.51
N GLY A 17 -1.39 9.48 4.37
CA GLY A 17 -2.80 9.46 3.99
C GLY A 17 -3.67 10.37 4.87
N GLY A 18 -4.96 10.38 4.65
CA GLY A 18 -5.92 11.08 5.50
C GLY A 18 -6.06 12.59 5.25
N GLY A 19 -5.35 13.16 4.30
CA GLY A 19 -5.53 14.55 3.88
C GLY A 19 -6.84 14.76 3.14
N ALA A 20 -7.00 14.08 2.00
CA ALA A 20 -8.20 14.15 1.15
C ALA A 20 -9.09 12.90 1.26
N HIS A 21 -8.62 11.85 1.92
CA HIS A 21 -9.34 10.58 2.12
C HIS A 21 -8.99 9.99 3.49
N LEU A 22 -9.70 8.94 3.89
CA LEU A 22 -9.44 8.27 5.16
C LEU A 22 -8.09 7.54 5.17
N THR A 23 -7.54 7.34 6.38
CA THR A 23 -6.29 6.61 6.56
C THR A 23 -6.47 5.10 6.35
N PHE A 24 -5.35 4.40 6.06
CA PHE A 24 -5.32 2.93 6.01
C PHE A 24 -5.92 2.30 7.27
N ASP A 25 -5.52 2.78 8.44
CA ASP A 25 -5.98 2.23 9.71
C ASP A 25 -7.51 2.31 9.87
N LYS A 26 -8.12 3.42 9.48
CA LYS A 26 -9.58 3.55 9.45
C LYS A 26 -10.23 2.60 8.44
N ALA A 27 -9.62 2.44 7.27
CA ALA A 27 -10.14 1.56 6.23
C ALA A 27 -10.19 0.09 6.64
N VAL A 28 -9.20 -0.40 7.42
CA VAL A 28 -9.13 -1.81 7.83
C VAL A 28 -9.76 -2.10 9.18
N ALA A 29 -9.99 -1.08 10.01
CA ALA A 29 -10.49 -1.24 11.37
C ALA A 29 -11.87 -1.87 11.44
N GLY A 30 -12.09 -2.75 12.42
CA GLY A 30 -13.42 -3.27 12.77
C GLY A 30 -14.10 -4.15 11.73
N LEU A 31 -13.41 -4.58 10.66
CA LEU A 31 -14.02 -5.47 9.68
C LEU A 31 -14.22 -6.89 10.27
N PRO A 32 -15.50 -7.37 10.39
CA PRO A 32 -15.80 -8.69 10.93
C PRO A 32 -15.08 -9.80 10.17
N VAL A 33 -14.57 -10.81 10.91
CA VAL A 33 -13.81 -11.93 10.34
C VAL A 33 -14.57 -12.61 9.20
N LYS A 34 -15.88 -12.86 9.37
CA LYS A 34 -16.74 -13.50 8.37
C LYS A 34 -16.88 -12.73 7.05
N LEU A 35 -16.54 -11.44 7.03
CA LEU A 35 -16.66 -10.58 5.84
C LEU A 35 -15.33 -10.37 5.12
N ARG A 36 -14.20 -10.73 5.72
CA ARG A 36 -12.86 -10.48 5.15
C ARG A 36 -12.65 -11.15 3.78
N GLY A 37 -13.26 -12.32 3.58
CA GLY A 37 -13.22 -13.05 2.31
C GLY A 37 -14.48 -12.92 1.45
N LYS A 38 -15.46 -12.10 1.85
CA LYS A 38 -16.71 -11.95 1.09
C LYS A 38 -16.53 -10.97 -0.07
N ARG A 39 -16.89 -11.41 -1.25
CA ARG A 39 -16.92 -10.59 -2.45
C ARG A 39 -18.34 -10.08 -2.68
N PRO A 40 -18.58 -8.75 -2.73
CA PRO A 40 -19.87 -8.21 -3.09
C PRO A 40 -20.27 -8.60 -4.52
N ARG A 41 -21.57 -8.75 -4.77
CA ARG A 41 -22.07 -9.02 -6.12
C ARG A 41 -21.65 -7.90 -7.08
N GLY A 42 -21.09 -8.27 -8.21
CA GLY A 42 -20.67 -7.33 -9.26
C GLY A 42 -19.29 -6.71 -9.05
N LEU A 43 -18.59 -7.02 -7.93
CA LEU A 43 -17.21 -6.58 -7.73
C LEU A 43 -16.22 -7.76 -7.81
N PRO A 44 -15.01 -7.52 -8.36
CA PRO A 44 -14.02 -8.59 -8.58
C PRO A 44 -13.26 -9.01 -7.32
N HIS A 45 -13.23 -8.16 -6.27
CA HIS A 45 -12.34 -8.36 -5.13
C HIS A 45 -13.08 -8.39 -3.79
N SER A 46 -12.62 -9.26 -2.89
CA SER A 46 -12.94 -9.25 -1.46
C SER A 46 -12.06 -8.23 -0.71
N PRO A 47 -12.40 -7.88 0.55
CA PRO A 47 -11.51 -7.08 1.41
C PRO A 47 -10.11 -7.67 1.56
N TRP A 48 -10.01 -9.00 1.68
CA TRP A 48 -8.71 -9.68 1.77
C TRP A 48 -7.88 -9.49 0.50
N LYS A 49 -8.48 -9.68 -0.68
CA LYS A 49 -7.77 -9.49 -1.96
C LYS A 49 -7.21 -8.08 -2.09
N LEU A 50 -7.98 -7.06 -1.73
CA LEU A 50 -7.52 -5.68 -1.79
C LEU A 50 -6.41 -5.39 -0.78
N LEU A 51 -6.56 -5.86 0.46
CA LEU A 51 -5.56 -5.66 1.51
C LEU A 51 -4.21 -6.31 1.17
N GLU A 52 -4.23 -7.58 0.76
CA GLU A 52 -3.01 -8.31 0.45
C GLU A 52 -2.36 -7.81 -0.84
N HIS A 53 -3.15 -7.39 -1.82
CA HIS A 53 -2.64 -6.74 -3.02
C HIS A 53 -1.90 -5.43 -2.70
N MET A 54 -2.49 -4.55 -1.89
CA MET A 54 -1.82 -3.33 -1.46
C MET A 54 -0.50 -3.62 -0.75
N ARG A 55 -0.48 -4.63 0.15
CA ARG A 55 0.73 -5.05 0.85
C ARG A 55 1.81 -5.54 -0.12
N ILE A 56 1.45 -6.42 -1.08
CA ILE A 56 2.42 -6.97 -2.04
C ILE A 56 3.00 -5.84 -2.91
N CYS A 57 2.15 -4.98 -3.47
CA CYS A 57 2.59 -3.88 -4.32
C CYS A 57 3.49 -2.89 -3.56
N GLN A 58 3.10 -2.51 -2.35
CA GLN A 58 3.91 -1.59 -1.54
C GLN A 58 5.26 -2.19 -1.16
N TRP A 59 5.29 -3.47 -0.75
CA TRP A 59 6.51 -4.21 -0.46
C TRP A 59 7.42 -4.27 -1.69
N ASP A 60 6.88 -4.62 -2.85
CA ASP A 60 7.66 -4.69 -4.10
C ASP A 60 8.27 -3.35 -4.47
N ILE A 61 7.49 -2.27 -4.44
CA ILE A 61 7.97 -0.91 -4.72
C ILE A 61 9.07 -0.49 -3.73
N LEU A 62 8.91 -0.80 -2.43
CA LEU A 62 9.91 -0.49 -1.41
C LEU A 62 11.21 -1.28 -1.66
N GLU A 63 11.11 -2.59 -1.86
CA GLU A 63 12.30 -3.43 -2.05
C GLU A 63 13.02 -3.09 -3.36
N PHE A 64 12.27 -2.87 -4.45
CA PHE A 64 12.84 -2.34 -5.69
C PHE A 64 13.59 -1.02 -5.46
N SER A 65 13.07 -0.15 -4.59
CA SER A 65 13.69 1.16 -4.33
C SER A 65 15.04 1.06 -3.61
N ARG A 66 15.27 0.01 -2.83
CA ARG A 66 16.43 -0.07 -1.90
C ARG A 66 17.34 -1.28 -2.09
N ASP A 67 16.92 -2.33 -2.78
CA ASP A 67 17.68 -3.56 -2.97
C ASP A 67 17.87 -3.88 -4.45
N ALA A 68 19.10 -3.75 -4.94
CA ALA A 68 19.47 -4.09 -6.33
C ALA A 68 19.32 -5.57 -6.66
N LYS A 69 19.16 -6.46 -5.67
CA LYS A 69 18.95 -7.90 -5.86
C LYS A 69 17.49 -8.30 -5.81
N HIS A 70 16.62 -7.34 -5.49
CA HIS A 70 15.18 -7.61 -5.42
C HIS A 70 14.66 -8.11 -6.78
N GLN A 71 13.77 -9.12 -6.71
CA GLN A 71 13.06 -9.63 -7.86
C GLN A 71 11.57 -9.42 -7.65
N SER A 72 10.98 -8.59 -8.48
CA SER A 72 9.55 -8.32 -8.45
C SER A 72 8.72 -9.56 -8.77
N PRO A 73 7.53 -9.70 -8.16
CA PRO A 73 6.60 -10.76 -8.52
C PRO A 73 6.24 -10.73 -10.01
N GLU A 74 5.85 -11.88 -10.55
CA GLU A 74 5.37 -11.98 -11.93
C GLU A 74 4.06 -11.21 -12.09
N PHE A 75 4.02 -10.29 -13.04
CA PHE A 75 2.82 -9.48 -13.32
C PHE A 75 1.87 -10.22 -14.28
N PRO A 76 0.54 -10.17 -14.05
CA PRO A 76 -0.13 -9.57 -12.89
C PRO A 76 -0.37 -10.53 -11.72
N GLU A 77 -0.19 -11.85 -11.92
CA GLU A 77 -0.64 -12.92 -11.03
C GLU A 77 0.06 -12.88 -9.66
N GLY A 78 1.34 -12.54 -9.64
CA GLY A 78 2.16 -12.45 -8.42
C GLY A 78 1.75 -11.33 -7.46
N TYR A 79 0.97 -10.36 -7.94
CA TYR A 79 0.52 -9.22 -7.13
C TYR A 79 -0.83 -9.42 -6.44
N TRP A 80 -1.48 -10.58 -6.67
CA TRP A 80 -2.79 -10.88 -6.10
C TRP A 80 -2.77 -12.19 -5.31
N PRO A 81 -3.42 -12.24 -4.12
CA PRO A 81 -3.57 -13.51 -3.42
C PRO A 81 -4.47 -14.47 -4.21
N LYS A 82 -4.15 -15.76 -4.15
CA LYS A 82 -4.90 -16.81 -4.89
C LYS A 82 -6.34 -16.92 -4.40
N GLY A 83 -6.57 -16.83 -3.08
CA GLY A 83 -7.89 -16.98 -2.47
C GLY A 83 -8.58 -15.66 -2.17
N ASP A 84 -9.92 -15.69 -2.11
CA ASP A 84 -10.73 -14.54 -1.72
C ASP A 84 -10.70 -14.28 -0.20
N ALA A 85 -10.34 -15.27 0.62
CA ALA A 85 -10.29 -15.18 2.08
C ALA A 85 -8.85 -15.29 2.62
N PRO A 86 -8.57 -14.72 3.81
CA PRO A 86 -7.30 -14.94 4.49
C PRO A 86 -7.05 -16.45 4.67
N PRO A 87 -5.84 -16.96 4.36
CA PRO A 87 -5.53 -18.40 4.44
C PRO A 87 -5.44 -18.92 5.87
N SER A 88 -5.39 -18.06 6.86
CA SER A 88 -5.40 -18.40 8.29
C SER A 88 -6.03 -17.27 9.12
N PRO A 89 -6.46 -17.57 10.38
CA PRO A 89 -6.99 -16.54 11.28
C PRO A 89 -6.04 -15.35 11.50
N GLN A 90 -4.73 -15.60 11.48
CA GLN A 90 -3.69 -14.60 11.72
C GLN A 90 -3.26 -13.84 10.46
N ALA A 91 -3.59 -14.36 9.26
CA ALA A 91 -3.12 -13.76 8.00
C ALA A 91 -3.53 -12.29 7.84
N TRP A 92 -4.76 -11.95 8.24
CA TRP A 92 -5.26 -10.58 8.20
C TRP A 92 -4.43 -9.61 9.05
N THR A 93 -4.17 -9.97 10.30
CA THR A 93 -3.39 -9.12 11.21
C THR A 93 -1.92 -9.05 10.83
N LYS A 94 -1.34 -10.15 10.34
CA LYS A 94 0.03 -10.17 9.81
C LYS A 94 0.16 -9.30 8.56
N CYS A 95 -0.81 -9.33 7.65
CA CYS A 95 -0.82 -8.49 6.47
C CYS A 95 -0.86 -7.00 6.84
N ILE A 96 -1.74 -6.60 7.78
CA ILE A 96 -1.80 -5.21 8.29
C ILE A 96 -0.46 -4.80 8.92
N ALA A 97 0.15 -5.66 9.73
CA ALA A 97 1.42 -5.36 10.38
C ALA A 97 2.55 -5.20 9.36
N ALA A 98 2.63 -6.07 8.35
CA ALA A 98 3.61 -5.98 7.27
C ALA A 98 3.41 -4.70 6.44
N PHE A 99 2.16 -4.39 6.06
CA PHE A 99 1.86 -3.15 5.33
C PHE A 99 2.34 -1.90 6.09
N ARG A 100 2.08 -1.83 7.41
CA ARG A 100 2.53 -0.71 8.25
C ARG A 100 4.05 -0.62 8.33
N ALA A 101 4.73 -1.77 8.47
CA ALA A 101 6.19 -1.81 8.54
C ALA A 101 6.83 -1.34 7.22
N ASP A 102 6.32 -1.79 6.09
CA ASP A 102 6.81 -1.39 4.76
C ASP A 102 6.52 0.08 4.46
N LEU A 103 5.33 0.58 4.86
CA LEU A 103 5.01 2.01 4.74
C LEU A 103 5.96 2.87 5.58
N GLN A 104 6.25 2.46 6.81
CA GLN A 104 7.21 3.16 7.66
C GLN A 104 8.60 3.14 7.04
N ALA A 105 9.05 2.01 6.49
CA ALA A 105 10.35 1.92 5.84
C ALA A 105 10.44 2.83 4.58
N MET A 106 9.36 2.96 3.80
CA MET A 106 9.30 3.92 2.69
C MET A 106 9.38 5.37 3.19
N ARG A 107 8.70 5.70 4.29
CA ARG A 107 8.77 7.01 4.93
C ARG A 107 10.17 7.34 5.41
N ASP A 108 10.83 6.37 6.05
CA ASP A 108 12.20 6.52 6.54
C ASP A 108 13.18 6.76 5.38
N LEU A 109 13.00 6.05 4.26
CA LEU A 109 13.77 6.25 3.04
C LEU A 109 13.59 7.67 2.48
N VAL A 110 12.36 8.19 2.44
CA VAL A 110 12.05 9.56 1.98
C VAL A 110 12.57 10.61 2.98
N ALA A 111 12.45 10.36 4.29
CA ALA A 111 12.85 11.31 5.32
C ALA A 111 14.37 11.44 5.45
N ASN A 112 15.13 10.42 5.08
CA ASN A 112 16.58 10.39 5.20
C ASN A 112 17.24 11.44 4.27
N PRO A 113 17.91 12.47 4.81
CA PRO A 113 18.55 13.50 3.99
C PRO A 113 19.69 12.99 3.10
N SER A 114 20.24 11.80 3.40
CA SER A 114 21.26 11.16 2.57
C SER A 114 20.68 10.42 1.35
N THR A 115 19.35 10.23 1.28
CA THR A 115 18.70 9.64 0.11
C THR A 115 18.54 10.72 -0.96
N ASP A 116 19.14 10.51 -2.13
CA ASP A 116 18.85 11.35 -3.30
C ASP A 116 17.51 10.92 -3.91
N LEU A 117 16.48 11.74 -3.70
CA LEU A 117 15.13 11.46 -4.19
C LEU A 117 15.02 11.54 -5.73
N TYR A 118 15.91 12.25 -6.38
CA TYR A 118 15.82 12.64 -7.79
C TYR A 118 16.72 11.80 -8.70
N ALA A 119 17.76 11.20 -8.16
CA ALA A 119 18.64 10.32 -8.90
C ALA A 119 17.89 9.07 -9.36
N LYS A 120 18.23 8.60 -10.57
CA LYS A 120 17.70 7.33 -11.07
C LYS A 120 18.21 6.18 -10.21
N ILE A 121 17.32 5.26 -9.84
CA ILE A 121 17.67 4.01 -9.17
C ILE A 121 18.60 3.23 -10.12
N PRO A 122 19.83 2.86 -9.70
CA PRO A 122 20.85 2.33 -10.62
C PRO A 122 20.45 1.06 -11.34
N HIS A 123 19.66 0.21 -10.71
CA HIS A 123 19.15 -1.06 -11.27
C HIS A 123 17.76 -0.94 -11.91
N GLY A 124 17.18 0.27 -11.93
CA GLY A 124 15.90 0.54 -12.57
C GLY A 124 16.04 0.96 -14.04
N SER A 125 14.91 1.18 -14.70
CA SER A 125 14.82 1.65 -16.08
C SER A 125 14.54 3.17 -16.18
N GLY A 126 14.82 3.93 -15.12
CA GLY A 126 14.65 5.38 -15.05
C GLY A 126 13.82 5.89 -13.88
N GLN A 127 13.34 5.00 -13.00
CA GLN A 127 12.64 5.32 -11.79
C GLN A 127 13.55 6.07 -10.81
N THR A 128 12.94 6.92 -9.98
CA THR A 128 13.59 7.62 -8.88
C THR A 128 12.88 7.28 -7.57
N ILE A 129 13.53 7.46 -6.42
CA ILE A 129 12.88 7.25 -5.12
C ILE A 129 11.63 8.14 -4.96
N LEU A 130 11.69 9.39 -5.46
CA LEU A 130 10.53 10.28 -5.47
C LEU A 130 9.34 9.67 -6.22
N ARG A 131 9.58 9.16 -7.44
CA ARG A 131 8.53 8.51 -8.24
C ARG A 131 7.93 7.32 -7.52
N GLU A 132 8.76 6.46 -6.93
CA GLU A 132 8.29 5.25 -6.25
C GLU A 132 7.49 5.59 -4.98
N ALA A 133 7.91 6.58 -4.21
CA ALA A 133 7.16 7.03 -3.04
C ALA A 133 5.78 7.62 -3.42
N LEU A 134 5.71 8.41 -4.49
CA LEU A 134 4.45 8.92 -5.03
C LEU A 134 3.56 7.79 -5.54
N LEU A 135 4.14 6.78 -6.20
CA LEU A 135 3.41 5.59 -6.67
C LEU A 135 2.79 4.80 -5.50
N VAL A 136 3.53 4.64 -4.38
CA VAL A 136 2.97 4.02 -3.16
C VAL A 136 1.76 4.79 -2.66
N ALA A 137 1.86 6.12 -2.56
CA ALA A 137 0.76 6.95 -2.07
C ALA A 137 -0.47 6.87 -2.99
N ASP A 138 -0.27 6.98 -4.30
CA ASP A 138 -1.32 6.92 -5.33
C ASP A 138 -2.02 5.55 -5.33
N HIS A 139 -1.26 4.46 -5.39
CA HIS A 139 -1.77 3.10 -5.40
C HIS A 139 -2.56 2.77 -4.14
N ASN A 140 -2.04 3.15 -2.98
CA ASN A 140 -2.73 2.96 -1.71
C ASN A 140 -4.04 3.75 -1.66
N ALA A 141 -4.05 5.02 -2.06
CA ALA A 141 -5.26 5.84 -2.11
C ALA A 141 -6.35 5.22 -2.99
N TYR A 142 -5.96 4.74 -4.18
CA TYR A 142 -6.87 4.08 -5.13
C TYR A 142 -7.53 2.83 -4.54
N HIS A 143 -6.76 1.94 -3.94
CA HIS A 143 -7.29 0.69 -3.39
C HIS A 143 -7.98 0.86 -2.02
N LEU A 144 -7.60 1.86 -1.23
CA LEU A 144 -8.34 2.21 -0.02
C LEU A 144 -9.77 2.68 -0.34
N GLY A 145 -9.93 3.48 -1.41
CA GLY A 145 -11.26 3.85 -1.90
C GLY A 145 -12.09 2.63 -2.28
N GLN A 146 -11.50 1.66 -3.00
CA GLN A 146 -12.18 0.40 -3.34
C GLN A 146 -12.54 -0.42 -2.10
N LEU A 147 -11.65 -0.52 -1.11
CA LEU A 147 -11.92 -1.24 0.13
C LEU A 147 -13.11 -0.65 0.89
N VAL A 148 -13.23 0.68 0.95
CA VAL A 148 -14.38 1.36 1.56
C VAL A 148 -15.68 1.03 0.83
N VAL A 149 -15.67 1.07 -0.51
CA VAL A 149 -16.83 0.69 -1.33
C VAL A 149 -17.24 -0.76 -1.08
N VAL A 150 -16.28 -1.68 -1.08
CA VAL A 150 -16.52 -3.10 -0.77
C VAL A 150 -17.15 -3.26 0.61
N ARG A 151 -16.62 -2.58 1.62
CA ARG A 151 -17.14 -2.62 2.99
C ARG A 151 -18.56 -2.06 3.12
N ARG A 152 -18.87 -0.96 2.41
CA ARG A 152 -20.23 -0.40 2.35
C ARG A 152 -21.22 -1.40 1.76
N LEU A 153 -20.87 -2.03 0.65
CA LEU A 153 -21.71 -3.04 0.00
C LEU A 153 -21.91 -4.30 0.86
N LEU A 154 -20.96 -4.62 1.74
CA LEU A 154 -21.07 -5.71 2.70
C LEU A 154 -21.79 -5.30 4.00
N GLY A 155 -22.26 -4.07 4.12
CA GLY A 155 -22.88 -3.55 5.36
C GLY A 155 -21.92 -3.46 6.54
N ALA A 156 -20.61 -3.34 6.29
CA ALA A 156 -19.54 -3.31 7.28
C ALA A 156 -18.82 -1.95 7.34
N TRP A 157 -19.48 -0.90 6.95
CA TRP A 157 -19.00 0.48 7.06
C TRP A 157 -20.03 1.32 7.80
N LYS A 158 -19.55 2.09 8.78
CA LYS A 158 -20.33 3.14 9.47
C LYS A 158 -19.66 4.48 9.15
N ASP A 159 -20.47 5.40 8.66
CA ASP A 159 -20.03 6.78 8.44
C ASP A 159 -19.83 7.49 9.78
#